data_1e6cdd0715ba4668620b7a79bd197c08
#
_entry.id   1e6cdd0715ba4668620b7a79bd197c08
#
_cell.length_a   1.000
_cell.length_b   1.000
_cell.length_c   1.000
_cell.angle_alpha   90.00
_cell.angle_beta   90.00
_cell.angle_gamma   90.00
#
_symmetry.space_group_name_H-M   'P 1'
#
loop_
_entity.id
_entity.type
_entity.pdbx_description
1 polymer ?
#
loop_
_entity_poly.entity_id
_entity_poly.type
_entity_poly.pdbx_seq_one_letter_code
_entity_poly.pdbx_strand_id
1 'polypeptide(L)'
;EPEILIQGLRPRGDVSEATRERVLEAARQLGYVPNKIAGALASQRVNLVGVIIPSLSNLVFPEVMSGISEELEDTGLQPVVGVTNYSPEREEAVLYEMLSWRPSGVIIAGLEHTPAAAAMLENAGVPVVEIMDVDGPCVDSCVGISHKRAGLEMARAIIRAGYKRIGFLGTKMPEDHRARKRMEGFEAGLAEAGLALEDREFYSGGSALKKGREMTETILARSPELDFLYFSNDMIGAGGLLWCLENGIDVPGRIGLAGFNGVDLLDGLPRRLATMDSCRREIGRRAAAIVAGRSPTGLVGGERVELTPTLDPGDTIRAV
;
A
#
# COMPACT_ATOMS: atom_id res chain seq x y z
N GLU A 1 47.67 -3.58 2.68
CA GLU A 1 47.56 -4.87 1.97
C GLU A 1 46.11 -5.34 1.96
N PRO A 2 45.53 -5.74 0.79
CA PRO A 2 44.09 -6.03 0.66
C PRO A 2 43.59 -7.17 1.55
N GLU A 3 44.41 -8.12 1.87
CA GLU A 3 44.05 -9.29 2.68
C GLU A 3 43.75 -8.96 4.14
N ILE A 4 44.44 -7.98 4.73
CA ILE A 4 44.18 -7.53 6.12
C ILE A 4 42.84 -6.77 6.21
N LEU A 5 42.51 -6.01 5.17
CA LEU A 5 41.21 -5.34 5.05
C LEU A 5 40.04 -6.34 5.00
N ILE A 6 40.21 -7.43 4.23
CA ILE A 6 39.17 -8.47 4.08
C ILE A 6 38.99 -9.26 5.38
N GLN A 7 40.04 -9.56 6.13
CA GLN A 7 39.96 -10.28 7.40
C GLN A 7 39.37 -9.44 8.54
N GLY A 8 39.71 -8.13 8.61
CA GLY A 8 39.18 -7.20 9.61
C GLY A 8 37.70 -6.86 9.46
N LEU A 9 37.11 -7.14 8.29
CA LEU A 9 35.71 -6.89 7.98
C LEU A 9 34.78 -8.09 8.20
N ARG A 10 35.30 -9.27 8.56
CA ARG A 10 34.50 -10.48 8.83
C ARG A 10 33.96 -10.47 10.26
N PRO A 11 32.69 -10.88 10.49
CA PRO A 11 32.06 -10.91 11.83
C PRO A 11 32.66 -11.93 12.81
N ARG A 12 33.49 -12.87 12.31
CA ARG A 12 34.20 -13.89 13.10
C ARG A 12 35.65 -13.89 12.68
N GLY A 13 36.49 -13.22 13.42
CA GLY A 13 37.93 -13.18 13.11
C GLY A 13 38.76 -12.99 14.34
N ASP A 14 39.99 -13.47 14.28
CA ASP A 14 41.06 -13.37 15.29
C ASP A 14 41.59 -11.91 15.46
N VAL A 15 40.74 -10.90 15.19
CA VAL A 15 41.12 -9.48 15.21
C VAL A 15 40.43 -8.79 16.37
N SER A 16 41.21 -8.09 17.23
CA SER A 16 40.64 -7.32 18.34
C SER A 16 39.69 -6.20 17.86
N GLU A 17 38.75 -5.83 18.71
CA GLU A 17 37.74 -4.79 18.41
C GLU A 17 38.40 -3.46 18.04
N ALA A 18 39.45 -3.07 18.75
CA ALA A 18 40.24 -1.86 18.45
C ALA A 18 40.90 -1.90 17.06
N THR A 19 41.36 -3.06 16.60
CA THR A 19 41.91 -3.21 15.24
C THR A 19 40.84 -3.15 14.19
N ARG A 20 39.67 -3.72 14.46
CA ARG A 20 38.48 -3.66 13.59
C ARG A 20 38.01 -2.23 13.38
N GLU A 21 37.90 -1.45 14.46
CA GLU A 21 37.53 -0.03 14.38
C GLU A 21 38.50 0.79 13.54
N ARG A 22 39.82 0.57 13.72
CA ARG A 22 40.87 1.25 12.93
C ARG A 22 40.77 0.89 11.44
N VAL A 23 40.48 -0.37 11.10
CA VAL A 23 40.29 -0.82 9.71
C VAL A 23 39.03 -0.20 9.10
N LEU A 24 37.94 -0.15 9.85
CA LEU A 24 36.70 0.48 9.39
C LEU A 24 36.86 1.99 9.18
N GLU A 25 37.62 2.65 10.07
CA GLU A 25 37.90 4.08 9.92
C GLU A 25 38.79 4.37 8.72
N ALA A 26 39.84 3.58 8.51
CA ALA A 26 40.69 3.70 7.32
C ALA A 26 39.92 3.43 6.02
N ALA A 27 39.00 2.44 6.02
CA ALA A 27 38.15 2.16 4.89
C ALA A 27 37.22 3.35 4.58
N ARG A 28 36.59 3.97 5.61
CA ARG A 28 35.79 5.19 5.46
C ARG A 28 36.57 6.35 4.88
N GLN A 29 37.77 6.60 5.40
CA GLN A 29 38.64 7.70 4.93
C GLN A 29 39.11 7.50 3.48
N LEU A 30 39.27 6.26 3.04
CA LEU A 30 39.66 5.91 1.67
C LEU A 30 38.46 5.81 0.71
N GLY A 31 37.22 6.00 1.19
CA GLY A 31 36.00 5.78 0.40
C GLY A 31 35.81 4.32 -0.02
N TYR A 32 36.47 3.37 0.64
CA TYR A 32 36.32 1.96 0.32
C TYR A 32 34.99 1.42 0.84
N VAL A 33 34.14 0.92 -0.05
CA VAL A 33 32.91 0.24 0.29
C VAL A 33 33.11 -1.27 0.22
N PRO A 34 33.02 -1.98 1.35
CA PRO A 34 33.17 -3.44 1.36
C PRO A 34 32.07 -4.09 0.51
N ASN A 35 32.45 -5.05 -0.34
CA ASN A 35 31.50 -5.84 -1.09
C ASN A 35 30.75 -6.81 -0.16
N LYS A 36 29.54 -6.44 0.26
CA LYS A 36 28.67 -7.27 1.13
C LYS A 36 28.28 -8.60 0.47
N ILE A 37 28.24 -8.68 -0.87
CA ILE A 37 27.93 -9.91 -1.61
C ILE A 37 29.07 -10.94 -1.44
N ALA A 38 30.33 -10.50 -1.45
CA ALA A 38 31.45 -11.37 -1.20
C ALA A 38 31.47 -11.93 0.24
N GLY A 39 30.95 -11.16 1.21
CA GLY A 39 30.73 -11.61 2.59
C GLY A 39 29.53 -12.54 2.76
N ALA A 40 28.50 -12.38 1.95
CA ALA A 40 27.26 -13.17 1.96
C ALA A 40 27.45 -14.61 1.43
N LEU A 41 28.56 -14.92 0.75
CA LEU A 41 28.93 -16.30 0.39
C LEU A 41 28.98 -17.25 1.60
N ALA A 42 29.23 -16.74 2.79
CA ALA A 42 29.23 -17.52 4.03
C ALA A 42 27.86 -17.56 4.74
N SER A 43 27.00 -16.55 4.57
CA SER A 43 25.70 -16.43 5.22
C SER A 43 24.53 -16.87 4.33
N GLN A 44 24.77 -17.08 3.03
CA GLN A 44 23.78 -17.42 2.00
C GLN A 44 22.65 -16.40 1.81
N ARG A 45 22.63 -15.26 2.52
CA ARG A 45 21.62 -14.21 2.42
C ARG A 45 22.25 -12.82 2.41
N VAL A 46 21.62 -11.90 1.68
CA VAL A 46 22.00 -10.49 1.65
C VAL A 46 21.06 -9.73 2.60
N ASN A 47 21.59 -8.73 3.33
CA ASN A 47 20.77 -7.90 4.25
C ASN A 47 19.84 -6.95 3.48
N LEU A 48 19.08 -7.50 2.56
CA LEU A 48 18.07 -6.79 1.77
C LEU A 48 16.68 -7.37 2.04
N VAL A 49 15.68 -6.50 2.02
CA VAL A 49 14.26 -6.87 2.01
C VAL A 49 13.69 -6.44 0.67
N GLY A 50 13.21 -7.39 -0.12
CA GLY A 50 12.52 -7.07 -1.36
C GLY A 50 11.15 -6.49 -1.06
N VAL A 51 10.84 -5.29 -1.58
CA VAL A 51 9.53 -4.66 -1.43
C VAL A 51 8.92 -4.47 -2.82
N ILE A 52 7.88 -5.23 -3.14
CA ILE A 52 7.26 -5.26 -4.47
C ILE A 52 5.91 -4.55 -4.39
N ILE A 53 5.79 -3.43 -5.10
CA ILE A 53 4.61 -2.57 -5.08
C ILE A 53 4.12 -2.24 -6.50
N PRO A 54 2.82 -1.98 -6.68
CA PRO A 54 2.31 -1.72 -8.02
C PRO A 54 2.64 -0.33 -8.56
N SER A 55 2.94 0.66 -7.71
CA SER A 55 3.17 2.04 -8.20
C SER A 55 3.88 2.91 -7.18
N LEU A 56 4.80 3.75 -7.65
CA LEU A 56 5.41 4.84 -6.86
C LEU A 56 4.65 6.16 -6.99
N SER A 57 3.85 6.33 -8.04
CA SER A 57 3.05 7.55 -8.25
C SER A 57 1.73 7.56 -7.45
N ASN A 58 1.34 6.43 -6.87
CA ASN A 58 0.19 6.36 -5.98
C ASN A 58 0.63 6.73 -4.57
N LEU A 59 0.03 7.78 -3.97
CA LEU A 59 0.37 8.29 -2.63
C LEU A 59 0.17 7.30 -1.48
N VAL A 60 -0.40 6.13 -1.75
CA VAL A 60 -0.54 5.03 -0.77
C VAL A 60 0.82 4.46 -0.36
N PHE A 61 1.67 4.15 -1.34
CA PHE A 61 2.90 3.39 -1.09
C PHE A 61 4.05 4.17 -0.44
N PRO A 62 4.21 5.49 -0.62
CA PRO A 62 5.18 6.26 0.15
C PRO A 62 5.02 6.11 1.67
N GLU A 63 3.79 6.13 2.20
CA GLU A 63 3.52 5.93 3.62
C GLU A 63 3.81 4.50 4.09
N VAL A 64 3.49 3.50 3.26
CA VAL A 64 3.87 2.10 3.54
C VAL A 64 5.39 1.97 3.61
N MET A 65 6.11 2.57 2.66
CA MET A 65 7.57 2.57 2.64
C MET A 65 8.18 3.29 3.85
N SER A 66 7.57 4.40 4.29
CA SER A 66 7.99 5.08 5.51
C SER A 66 7.90 4.15 6.72
N GLY A 67 6.77 3.45 6.88
CA GLY A 67 6.60 2.47 7.96
C GLY A 67 7.59 1.30 7.89
N ILE A 68 7.87 0.80 6.68
CA ILE A 68 8.89 -0.25 6.48
C ILE A 68 10.28 0.28 6.87
N SER A 69 10.65 1.45 6.40
CA SER A 69 11.96 2.05 6.64
C SER A 69 12.22 2.29 8.13
N GLU A 70 11.22 2.83 8.84
CA GLU A 70 11.29 3.06 10.29
C GLU A 70 11.52 1.77 11.09
N GLU A 71 10.78 0.73 10.78
CA GLU A 71 10.90 -0.54 11.51
C GLU A 71 12.23 -1.25 11.24
N LEU A 72 12.80 -1.04 10.04
CA LEU A 72 14.07 -1.67 9.66
C LEU A 72 15.32 -0.86 10.09
N GLU A 73 15.19 0.37 10.58
CA GLU A 73 16.30 1.29 10.84
C GLU A 73 17.42 0.65 11.69
N ASP A 74 17.05 -0.03 12.78
CA ASP A 74 17.99 -0.65 13.72
C ASP A 74 18.30 -2.13 13.42
N THR A 75 17.87 -2.66 12.26
CA THR A 75 18.04 -4.09 11.94
C THR A 75 19.25 -4.39 11.07
N GLY A 76 19.81 -3.38 10.42
CA GLY A 76 20.81 -3.53 9.37
C GLY A 76 20.25 -4.05 8.04
N LEU A 77 18.93 -4.32 7.94
CA LEU A 77 18.23 -4.67 6.72
C LEU A 77 17.94 -3.41 5.90
N GLN A 78 17.97 -3.51 4.57
CA GLN A 78 17.71 -2.40 3.66
C GLN A 78 16.57 -2.77 2.71
N PRO A 79 15.49 -1.96 2.59
CA PRO A 79 14.45 -2.20 1.63
C PRO A 79 14.92 -1.87 0.20
N VAL A 80 14.63 -2.76 -0.75
CA VAL A 80 14.85 -2.57 -2.19
C VAL A 80 13.51 -2.69 -2.89
N VAL A 81 13.14 -1.66 -3.65
CA VAL A 81 11.80 -1.54 -4.23
C VAL A 81 11.77 -2.04 -5.67
N GLY A 82 10.85 -2.93 -5.95
CA GLY A 82 10.44 -3.35 -7.30
C GLY A 82 9.05 -2.84 -7.63
N VAL A 83 8.85 -2.36 -8.86
CA VAL A 83 7.57 -1.76 -9.31
C VAL A 83 6.95 -2.57 -10.42
N THR A 84 5.69 -3.01 -10.24
CA THR A 84 4.99 -3.91 -11.17
C THR A 84 4.08 -3.18 -12.15
N ASN A 85 3.70 -1.94 -11.89
CA ASN A 85 2.73 -1.15 -12.68
C ASN A 85 1.35 -1.85 -12.84
N TYR A 86 0.94 -2.66 -11.87
CA TYR A 86 -0.28 -3.49 -11.91
C TYR A 86 -0.27 -4.55 -13.02
N SER A 87 0.90 -4.94 -13.57
CA SER A 87 1.02 -6.04 -14.53
C SER A 87 1.45 -7.32 -13.83
N PRO A 88 0.69 -8.41 -13.96
CA PRO A 88 1.05 -9.72 -13.42
C PRO A 88 2.36 -10.25 -13.99
N GLU A 89 2.62 -10.05 -15.31
CA GLU A 89 3.84 -10.50 -15.95
C GLU A 89 5.06 -9.74 -15.45
N ARG A 90 4.88 -8.44 -15.17
CA ARG A 90 5.94 -7.64 -14.59
C ARG A 90 6.19 -8.01 -13.13
N GLU A 91 5.16 -8.41 -12.40
CA GLU A 91 5.30 -8.93 -11.04
C GLU A 91 6.18 -10.18 -11.03
N GLU A 92 5.92 -11.15 -11.92
CA GLU A 92 6.76 -12.35 -12.06
C GLU A 92 8.22 -12.00 -12.33
N ALA A 93 8.48 -11.10 -13.28
CA ALA A 93 9.84 -10.69 -13.62
C ALA A 93 10.56 -10.01 -12.47
N VAL A 94 9.89 -9.06 -11.79
CA VAL A 94 10.44 -8.34 -10.64
C VAL A 94 10.69 -9.28 -9.47
N LEU A 95 9.77 -10.20 -9.21
CA LEU A 95 9.89 -11.19 -8.13
C LEU A 95 11.05 -12.14 -8.40
N TYR A 96 11.19 -12.65 -9.63
CA TYR A 96 12.31 -13.48 -10.04
C TYR A 96 13.66 -12.80 -9.81
N GLU A 97 13.82 -11.56 -10.29
CA GLU A 97 15.03 -10.77 -10.09
C GLU A 97 15.32 -10.55 -8.60
N MET A 98 14.29 -10.17 -7.83
CA MET A 98 14.42 -9.89 -6.40
C MET A 98 14.88 -11.15 -5.64
N LEU A 99 14.27 -12.30 -5.88
CA LEU A 99 14.63 -13.57 -5.24
C LEU A 99 16.02 -14.07 -5.66
N SER A 100 16.47 -13.75 -6.89
CA SER A 100 17.82 -14.10 -7.37
C SER A 100 18.94 -13.48 -6.53
N TRP A 101 18.65 -12.34 -5.89
CA TRP A 101 19.60 -11.68 -4.97
C TRP A 101 19.62 -12.31 -3.57
N ARG A 102 18.80 -13.33 -3.30
CA ARG A 102 18.66 -13.99 -2.01
C ARG A 102 18.42 -13.01 -0.85
N PRO A 103 17.32 -12.24 -0.89
CA PRO A 103 16.99 -11.29 0.17
C PRO A 103 16.77 -12.00 1.51
N SER A 104 16.74 -11.24 2.59
CA SER A 104 16.37 -11.73 3.92
C SER A 104 14.86 -11.93 4.09
N GLY A 105 14.05 -11.33 3.22
CA GLY A 105 12.60 -11.47 3.16
C GLY A 105 12.00 -10.70 2.01
N VAL A 106 10.72 -10.93 1.77
CA VAL A 106 9.93 -10.27 0.71
C VAL A 106 8.67 -9.69 1.30
N ILE A 107 8.37 -8.45 0.95
CA ILE A 107 7.09 -7.76 1.20
C ILE A 107 6.47 -7.47 -0.16
N ILE A 108 5.25 -7.93 -0.41
CA ILE A 108 4.59 -7.79 -1.72
C ILE A 108 3.15 -7.29 -1.56
N ALA A 109 2.71 -6.36 -2.41
CA ALA A 109 1.40 -5.74 -2.30
C ALA A 109 0.31 -6.50 -3.08
N GLY A 110 -0.69 -6.99 -2.37
CA GLY A 110 -1.83 -7.74 -2.90
C GLY A 110 -1.77 -9.20 -2.52
N LEU A 111 -2.86 -9.93 -2.81
CA LEU A 111 -3.02 -11.37 -2.58
C LEU A 111 -3.24 -12.12 -3.91
N GLU A 112 -3.42 -11.40 -5.00
CA GLU A 112 -3.70 -11.97 -6.32
C GLU A 112 -2.41 -12.07 -7.14
N HIS A 113 -1.84 -13.26 -7.16
CA HIS A 113 -0.63 -13.61 -7.88
C HIS A 113 -0.92 -14.60 -9.01
N THR A 114 -0.10 -14.59 -10.05
CA THR A 114 -0.14 -15.68 -11.04
C THR A 114 0.33 -16.99 -10.40
N PRO A 115 -0.02 -18.14 -10.96
CA PRO A 115 0.49 -19.43 -10.46
C PRO A 115 2.03 -19.48 -10.39
N ALA A 116 2.73 -18.82 -11.34
CA ALA A 116 4.18 -18.76 -11.35
C ALA A 116 4.74 -17.87 -10.21
N ALA A 117 4.15 -16.69 -9.98
CA ALA A 117 4.52 -15.83 -8.88
C ALA A 117 4.23 -16.48 -7.51
N ALA A 118 3.06 -17.09 -7.35
CA ALA A 118 2.71 -17.83 -6.14
C ALA A 118 3.71 -18.95 -5.84
N ALA A 119 4.07 -19.76 -6.83
CA ALA A 119 5.08 -20.81 -6.67
C ALA A 119 6.47 -20.26 -6.30
N MET A 120 6.86 -19.09 -6.83
CA MET A 120 8.11 -18.44 -6.45
C MET A 120 8.06 -17.95 -4.98
N LEU A 121 6.94 -17.40 -4.52
CA LEU A 121 6.74 -16.97 -3.14
C LEU A 121 6.74 -18.16 -2.17
N GLU A 122 6.02 -19.23 -2.48
CA GLU A 122 5.97 -20.45 -1.68
C GLU A 122 7.36 -21.10 -1.50
N ASN A 123 8.20 -21.04 -2.54
CA ASN A 123 9.55 -21.63 -2.53
C ASN A 123 10.65 -20.59 -2.23
N ALA A 124 10.32 -19.38 -1.79
CA ALA A 124 11.30 -18.32 -1.56
C ALA A 124 12.35 -18.66 -0.50
N GLY A 125 12.03 -19.55 0.46
CA GLY A 125 12.93 -19.95 1.55
C GLY A 125 13.27 -18.81 2.53
N VAL A 126 12.50 -17.74 2.49
CA VAL A 126 12.59 -16.56 3.35
C VAL A 126 11.17 -16.12 3.74
N PRO A 127 10.99 -15.33 4.83
CA PRO A 127 9.68 -14.78 5.17
C PRO A 127 9.07 -14.00 4.01
N VAL A 128 7.80 -14.27 3.70
CA VAL A 128 7.01 -13.55 2.70
C VAL A 128 5.83 -12.90 3.39
N VAL A 129 5.66 -11.59 3.19
CA VAL A 129 4.55 -10.84 3.76
C VAL A 129 3.78 -10.13 2.65
N GLU A 130 2.58 -10.60 2.38
CA GLU A 130 1.64 -9.93 1.48
C GLU A 130 0.98 -8.78 2.22
N ILE A 131 0.91 -7.60 1.59
CA ILE A 131 0.44 -6.39 2.27
C ILE A 131 -0.76 -5.74 1.59
N MET A 132 -1.44 -4.86 2.34
CA MET A 132 -2.57 -4.01 1.94
C MET A 132 -3.93 -4.73 1.92
N ASP A 133 -4.01 -6.03 1.92
CA ASP A 133 -5.25 -6.79 1.79
C ASP A 133 -5.26 -8.00 2.73
N VAL A 134 -6.44 -8.36 3.22
CA VAL A 134 -6.66 -9.60 3.99
C VAL A 134 -7.91 -10.36 3.53
N ASP A 135 -8.55 -9.93 2.43
CA ASP A 135 -9.78 -10.56 1.91
C ASP A 135 -9.46 -11.73 0.96
N GLY A 136 -8.69 -12.70 1.41
CA GLY A 136 -8.32 -13.88 0.63
C GLY A 136 -7.26 -14.72 1.34
N PRO A 137 -6.90 -15.89 0.81
CA PRO A 137 -5.76 -16.66 1.32
C PRO A 137 -4.46 -15.90 1.02
N CYS A 138 -3.48 -16.01 1.90
CA CYS A 138 -2.12 -15.55 1.66
C CYS A 138 -1.17 -16.74 1.54
N VAL A 139 -0.01 -16.51 0.91
CA VAL A 139 1.01 -17.53 0.67
C VAL A 139 1.71 -17.92 1.98
N ASP A 140 2.14 -16.91 2.77
CA ASP A 140 2.78 -17.11 4.07
C ASP A 140 2.11 -16.20 5.10
N SER A 141 2.51 -14.96 5.22
CA SER A 141 1.93 -14.00 6.14
C SER A 141 1.25 -12.87 5.39
N CYS A 142 0.22 -12.24 5.99
CA CYS A 142 -0.37 -11.03 5.41
C CYS A 142 -0.66 -9.97 6.46
N VAL A 143 -0.51 -8.70 6.05
CA VAL A 143 -0.80 -7.51 6.85
C VAL A 143 -1.62 -6.54 6.02
N GLY A 144 -2.82 -6.23 6.44
CA GLY A 144 -3.68 -5.32 5.67
C GLY A 144 -5.00 -5.02 6.34
N ILE A 145 -5.92 -4.55 5.54
CA ILE A 145 -7.30 -4.29 5.91
C ILE A 145 -8.25 -5.15 5.09
N SER A 146 -9.45 -5.41 5.60
CA SER A 146 -10.52 -5.93 4.76
C SER A 146 -11.12 -4.81 3.92
N HIS A 147 -10.88 -4.85 2.61
CA HIS A 147 -11.45 -3.90 1.66
C HIS A 147 -12.97 -4.05 1.55
N LYS A 148 -13.47 -5.28 1.61
CA LYS A 148 -14.92 -5.53 1.61
C LYS A 148 -15.58 -4.90 2.82
N ARG A 149 -15.01 -5.08 4.03
CA ARG A 149 -15.54 -4.46 5.24
C ARG A 149 -15.43 -2.93 5.19
N ALA A 150 -14.32 -2.38 4.70
CA ALA A 150 -14.16 -0.94 4.55
C ALA A 150 -15.22 -0.33 3.61
N GLY A 151 -15.51 -0.99 2.47
CA GLY A 151 -16.58 -0.58 1.57
C GLY A 151 -17.96 -0.64 2.22
N LEU A 152 -18.25 -1.73 2.92
CA LEU A 152 -19.51 -1.92 3.67
C LEU A 152 -19.73 -0.82 4.71
N GLU A 153 -18.71 -0.50 5.50
CA GLU A 153 -18.79 0.55 6.53
C GLU A 153 -18.97 1.95 5.93
N MET A 154 -18.32 2.23 4.78
CA MET A 154 -18.55 3.48 4.05
C MET A 154 -20.00 3.58 3.59
N ALA A 155 -20.57 2.52 3.00
CA ALA A 155 -21.99 2.51 2.60
C ALA A 155 -22.92 2.79 3.79
N ARG A 156 -22.72 2.10 4.90
CA ARG A 156 -23.49 2.31 6.13
C ARG A 156 -23.40 3.75 6.64
N ALA A 157 -22.22 4.37 6.56
CA ALA A 157 -22.00 5.74 7.00
C ALA A 157 -22.80 6.74 6.15
N ILE A 158 -22.75 6.62 4.81
CA ILE A 158 -23.46 7.54 3.93
C ILE A 158 -24.99 7.35 3.98
N ILE A 159 -25.44 6.11 4.19
CA ILE A 159 -26.87 5.82 4.39
C ILE A 159 -27.37 6.49 5.68
N ARG A 160 -26.61 6.39 6.79
CA ARG A 160 -26.94 7.10 8.04
C ARG A 160 -26.99 8.61 7.85
N ALA A 161 -26.13 9.17 6.99
CA ALA A 161 -26.12 10.58 6.63
C ALA A 161 -27.27 10.99 5.65
N GLY A 162 -28.14 10.03 5.29
CA GLY A 162 -29.37 10.28 4.53
C GLY A 162 -29.19 10.33 3.01
N TYR A 163 -28.07 9.90 2.45
CA TYR A 163 -27.86 9.81 1.01
C TYR A 163 -28.57 8.59 0.41
N LYS A 164 -29.06 8.72 -0.81
CA LYS A 164 -29.88 7.68 -1.47
C LYS A 164 -29.51 7.44 -2.93
N ARG A 165 -29.01 8.46 -3.65
CA ARG A 165 -28.73 8.44 -5.08
C ARG A 165 -27.24 8.49 -5.32
N ILE A 166 -26.63 7.31 -5.39
CA ILE A 166 -25.19 7.15 -5.20
C ILE A 166 -24.52 6.77 -6.51
N GLY A 167 -23.47 7.54 -6.88
CA GLY A 167 -22.57 7.23 -7.96
C GLY A 167 -21.23 6.70 -7.45
N PHE A 168 -20.58 5.84 -8.25
CA PHE A 168 -19.24 5.33 -7.98
C PHE A 168 -18.26 5.71 -9.10
N LEU A 169 -17.06 6.18 -8.72
CA LEU A 169 -16.01 6.54 -9.67
C LEU A 169 -14.74 5.75 -9.37
N GLY A 170 -14.21 5.02 -10.36
CA GLY A 170 -13.07 4.14 -10.17
C GLY A 170 -12.01 4.25 -11.26
N THR A 171 -10.75 4.09 -10.86
CA THR A 171 -9.61 4.03 -11.78
C THR A 171 -8.99 2.63 -11.74
N LYS A 172 -8.43 2.18 -12.88
CA LYS A 172 -7.83 0.85 -13.03
C LYS A 172 -8.76 -0.31 -12.61
N MET A 173 -10.04 -0.14 -12.75
CA MET A 173 -11.01 -1.22 -12.62
C MET A 173 -11.03 -2.01 -13.95
N PRO A 174 -10.81 -3.31 -13.99
CA PRO A 174 -10.81 -4.31 -12.91
C PRO A 174 -9.41 -4.72 -12.39
N GLU A 175 -8.32 -4.12 -12.85
CA GLU A 175 -6.95 -4.52 -12.52
C GLU A 175 -6.59 -4.25 -11.04
N ASP A 176 -7.20 -3.23 -10.41
CA ASP A 176 -7.06 -2.99 -8.98
C ASP A 176 -8.05 -3.85 -8.19
N HIS A 177 -7.61 -5.06 -7.82
CA HIS A 177 -8.41 -6.03 -7.07
C HIS A 177 -8.92 -5.46 -5.74
N ARG A 178 -8.13 -4.64 -5.05
CA ARG A 178 -8.52 -4.01 -3.80
C ARG A 178 -9.64 -2.99 -3.98
N ALA A 179 -9.57 -2.16 -5.02
CA ALA A 179 -10.65 -1.22 -5.36
C ALA A 179 -11.94 -1.98 -5.73
N ARG A 180 -11.83 -3.10 -6.44
CA ARG A 180 -12.97 -3.96 -6.76
C ARG A 180 -13.60 -4.55 -5.49
N LYS A 181 -12.81 -5.12 -4.58
CA LYS A 181 -13.30 -5.65 -3.29
C LYS A 181 -14.01 -4.58 -2.46
N ARG A 182 -13.50 -3.32 -2.47
CA ARG A 182 -14.19 -2.19 -1.82
C ARG A 182 -15.53 -1.88 -2.46
N MET A 183 -15.59 -1.86 -3.79
CA MET A 183 -16.84 -1.65 -4.50
C MET A 183 -17.86 -2.76 -4.18
N GLU A 184 -17.43 -4.04 -4.20
CA GLU A 184 -18.28 -5.17 -3.82
C GLU A 184 -18.84 -5.03 -2.40
N GLY A 185 -18.01 -4.67 -1.43
CA GLY A 185 -18.45 -4.42 -0.06
C GLY A 185 -19.38 -3.21 0.07
N PHE A 186 -19.11 -2.16 -0.68
CA PHE A 186 -19.94 -0.97 -0.73
C PHE A 186 -21.34 -1.28 -1.32
N GLU A 187 -21.40 -2.00 -2.42
CA GLU A 187 -22.67 -2.45 -3.02
C GLU A 187 -23.45 -3.37 -2.07
N ALA A 188 -22.78 -4.27 -1.37
CA ALA A 188 -23.41 -5.09 -0.34
C ALA A 188 -24.02 -4.24 0.78
N GLY A 189 -23.32 -3.19 1.23
CA GLY A 189 -23.86 -2.26 2.23
C GLY A 189 -25.04 -1.43 1.74
N LEU A 190 -25.06 -1.03 0.49
CA LEU A 190 -26.20 -0.37 -0.12
C LEU A 190 -27.41 -1.31 -0.17
N ALA A 191 -27.18 -2.56 -0.57
CA ALA A 191 -28.24 -3.57 -0.66
C ALA A 191 -28.89 -3.88 0.69
N GLU A 192 -28.15 -3.82 1.83
CA GLU A 192 -28.73 -3.93 3.18
C GLU A 192 -29.84 -2.91 3.44
N ALA A 193 -29.77 -1.73 2.81
CA ALA A 193 -30.77 -0.67 2.93
C ALA A 193 -31.74 -0.61 1.75
N GLY A 194 -31.72 -1.60 0.86
CA GLY A 194 -32.55 -1.63 -0.35
C GLY A 194 -32.13 -0.61 -1.41
N LEU A 195 -30.87 -0.13 -1.36
CA LEU A 195 -30.30 0.81 -2.31
C LEU A 195 -29.34 0.08 -3.27
N ALA A 196 -29.00 0.74 -4.36
CA ALA A 196 -27.98 0.29 -5.31
C ALA A 196 -27.21 1.49 -5.86
N LEU A 197 -26.07 1.25 -6.51
CA LEU A 197 -25.41 2.27 -7.30
C LEU A 197 -26.27 2.66 -8.50
N GLU A 198 -26.62 3.94 -8.61
CA GLU A 198 -27.39 4.46 -9.74
C GLU A 198 -26.53 4.63 -10.99
N ASP A 199 -25.27 5.03 -10.81
CA ASP A 199 -24.36 5.24 -11.94
C ASP A 199 -22.92 4.90 -11.56
N ARG A 200 -22.10 4.58 -12.56
CA ARG A 200 -20.67 4.27 -12.41
C ARG A 200 -19.87 4.93 -13.52
N GLU A 201 -18.71 5.48 -13.15
CA GLU A 201 -17.75 6.02 -14.10
C GLU A 201 -16.39 5.37 -13.88
N PHE A 202 -15.86 4.71 -14.92
CA PHE A 202 -14.59 4.00 -14.85
C PHE A 202 -13.56 4.56 -15.81
N TYR A 203 -12.31 4.61 -15.35
CA TYR A 203 -11.16 4.99 -16.17
C TYR A 203 -10.06 3.95 -16.05
N SER A 204 -9.55 3.47 -17.18
CA SER A 204 -8.53 2.41 -17.24
C SER A 204 -7.13 2.89 -16.85
N GLY A 205 -6.87 4.21 -16.87
CA GLY A 205 -5.58 4.78 -16.50
C GLY A 205 -5.39 5.03 -15.01
N GLY A 206 -4.25 5.63 -14.67
CA GLY A 206 -3.88 5.95 -13.29
C GLY A 206 -4.71 7.07 -12.67
N SER A 207 -4.74 7.09 -11.34
CA SER A 207 -5.42 8.13 -10.57
C SER A 207 -4.68 9.46 -10.65
N ALA A 208 -5.44 10.54 -10.91
CA ALA A 208 -4.93 11.91 -10.94
C ALA A 208 -6.05 12.90 -10.59
N LEU A 209 -5.71 14.05 -10.01
CA LEU A 209 -6.66 15.13 -9.73
C LEU A 209 -7.44 15.54 -10.98
N LYS A 210 -6.73 15.79 -12.09
CA LYS A 210 -7.36 16.13 -13.38
C LYS A 210 -8.38 15.09 -13.81
N LYS A 211 -8.06 13.80 -13.68
CA LYS A 211 -8.97 12.73 -14.06
C LYS A 211 -10.20 12.66 -13.16
N GLY A 212 -10.05 12.89 -11.85
CA GLY A 212 -11.17 12.99 -10.92
C GLY A 212 -12.15 14.11 -11.29
N ARG A 213 -11.61 15.27 -11.74
CA ARG A 213 -12.43 16.38 -12.27
C ARG A 213 -13.24 15.95 -13.50
N GLU A 214 -12.58 15.40 -14.51
CA GLU A 214 -13.21 14.96 -15.77
C GLU A 214 -14.29 13.89 -15.53
N MET A 215 -14.01 12.91 -14.67
CA MET A 215 -14.96 11.86 -14.34
C MET A 215 -16.18 12.41 -13.59
N THR A 216 -15.98 13.37 -12.68
CA THR A 216 -17.07 14.02 -11.93
C THR A 216 -17.96 14.84 -12.86
N GLU A 217 -17.38 15.61 -13.78
CA GLU A 217 -18.12 16.32 -14.81
C GLU A 217 -18.97 15.37 -15.66
N THR A 218 -18.35 14.28 -16.13
CA THR A 218 -19.00 13.28 -16.98
C THR A 218 -20.20 12.62 -16.27
N ILE A 219 -20.01 12.14 -15.05
CA ILE A 219 -21.06 11.42 -14.33
C ILE A 219 -22.22 12.36 -13.95
N LEU A 220 -21.91 13.59 -13.50
CA LEU A 220 -22.96 14.55 -13.10
C LEU A 220 -23.69 15.17 -14.30
N ALA A 221 -23.05 15.26 -15.48
CA ALA A 221 -23.76 15.63 -16.71
C ALA A 221 -24.76 14.56 -17.14
N ARG A 222 -24.42 13.29 -16.95
CA ARG A 222 -25.26 12.13 -17.31
C ARG A 222 -26.33 11.85 -16.25
N SER A 223 -25.99 11.97 -14.99
CA SER A 223 -26.84 11.63 -13.83
C SER A 223 -26.85 12.79 -12.82
N PRO A 224 -27.50 13.92 -13.18
CA PRO A 224 -27.49 15.14 -12.37
C PRO A 224 -28.23 15.00 -11.02
N GLU A 225 -28.97 13.94 -10.84
CA GLU A 225 -29.75 13.69 -9.63
C GLU A 225 -28.96 13.01 -8.51
N LEU A 226 -27.73 12.54 -8.79
CA LEU A 226 -26.91 11.89 -7.77
C LEU A 226 -26.70 12.83 -6.58
N ASP A 227 -26.85 12.32 -5.36
CA ASP A 227 -26.66 13.07 -4.12
C ASP A 227 -25.36 12.67 -3.39
N PHE A 228 -24.68 11.61 -3.85
CA PHE A 228 -23.40 11.19 -3.31
C PHE A 228 -22.50 10.58 -4.40
N LEU A 229 -21.18 10.87 -4.34
CA LEU A 229 -20.16 10.24 -5.16
C LEU A 229 -19.12 9.56 -4.27
N TYR A 230 -18.96 8.26 -4.45
CA TYR A 230 -17.88 7.48 -3.83
C TYR A 230 -16.76 7.22 -4.83
N PHE A 231 -15.58 7.70 -4.51
CA PHE A 231 -14.38 7.57 -5.33
C PHE A 231 -13.52 6.40 -4.85
N SER A 232 -12.99 5.60 -5.76
CA SER A 232 -12.15 4.45 -5.42
C SER A 232 -10.86 4.83 -4.66
N ASN A 233 -10.45 6.10 -4.73
CA ASN A 233 -9.32 6.64 -3.97
C ASN A 233 -9.40 8.18 -3.83
N ASP A 234 -8.61 8.71 -2.90
CA ASP A 234 -8.60 10.12 -2.54
C ASP A 234 -8.11 11.03 -3.67
N MET A 235 -7.19 10.56 -4.51
CA MET A 235 -6.64 11.39 -5.59
C MET A 235 -7.71 11.82 -6.58
N ILE A 236 -8.57 10.89 -7.02
CA ILE A 236 -9.70 11.25 -7.89
C ILE A 236 -10.82 11.93 -7.11
N GLY A 237 -11.02 11.58 -5.83
CA GLY A 237 -11.99 12.24 -4.96
C GLY A 237 -11.67 13.72 -4.72
N ALA A 238 -10.40 14.05 -4.48
CA ALA A 238 -9.92 15.43 -4.37
C ALA A 238 -10.15 16.21 -5.67
N GLY A 239 -9.91 15.58 -6.83
CA GLY A 239 -10.23 16.15 -8.13
C GLY A 239 -11.72 16.46 -8.29
N GLY A 240 -12.58 15.52 -7.88
CA GLY A 240 -14.03 15.69 -7.89
C GLY A 240 -14.50 16.82 -6.98
N LEU A 241 -13.95 16.90 -5.77
CA LEU A 241 -14.25 17.98 -4.83
C LEU A 241 -13.88 19.36 -5.44
N LEU A 242 -12.68 19.49 -5.99
CA LEU A 242 -12.24 20.74 -6.62
C LEU A 242 -13.15 21.14 -7.79
N TRP A 243 -13.59 20.18 -8.59
CA TRP A 243 -14.53 20.45 -9.69
C TRP A 243 -15.88 20.94 -9.15
N CYS A 244 -16.43 20.29 -8.12
CA CYS A 244 -17.69 20.72 -7.50
C CYS A 244 -17.60 22.15 -6.96
N LEU A 245 -16.53 22.49 -6.23
CA LEU A 245 -16.32 23.81 -5.66
C LEU A 245 -16.21 24.89 -6.74
N GLU A 246 -15.48 24.65 -7.83
CA GLU A 246 -15.36 25.59 -8.95
C GLU A 246 -16.69 25.83 -9.68
N ASN A 247 -17.54 24.83 -9.75
CA ASN A 247 -18.85 24.93 -10.41
C ASN A 247 -19.98 25.38 -9.44
N GLY A 248 -19.62 25.81 -8.22
CA GLY A 248 -20.58 26.32 -7.24
C GLY A 248 -21.55 25.26 -6.70
N ILE A 249 -21.19 23.98 -6.80
CA ILE A 249 -22.00 22.89 -6.26
C ILE A 249 -21.78 22.83 -4.75
N ASP A 250 -22.87 22.91 -3.99
CA ASP A 250 -22.82 22.84 -2.54
C ASP A 250 -22.45 21.43 -2.06
N VAL A 251 -21.30 21.31 -1.41
CA VAL A 251 -20.79 20.09 -0.77
C VAL A 251 -20.71 20.35 0.73
N PRO A 252 -21.36 19.59 1.61
CA PRO A 252 -22.12 18.36 1.34
C PRO A 252 -23.63 18.55 1.12
N GLY A 253 -24.12 19.80 1.07
CA GLY A 253 -25.55 20.09 1.04
C GLY A 253 -26.27 19.49 -0.16
N ARG A 254 -25.80 19.79 -1.39
CA ARG A 254 -26.36 19.24 -2.63
C ARG A 254 -25.81 17.82 -2.90
N ILE A 255 -24.52 17.60 -2.73
CA ILE A 255 -23.86 16.33 -3.01
C ILE A 255 -22.77 16.04 -1.99
N GLY A 256 -22.75 14.83 -1.46
CA GLY A 256 -21.67 14.34 -0.61
C GLY A 256 -20.59 13.67 -1.44
N LEU A 257 -19.35 13.69 -0.93
CA LEU A 257 -18.20 13.09 -1.59
C LEU A 257 -17.37 12.31 -0.58
N ALA A 258 -16.88 11.13 -0.96
CA ALA A 258 -15.89 10.40 -0.18
C ALA A 258 -14.86 9.71 -1.08
N GLY A 259 -13.62 9.69 -0.64
CA GLY A 259 -12.53 8.93 -1.20
C GLY A 259 -12.15 7.70 -0.37
N PHE A 260 -10.91 7.26 -0.53
CA PHE A 260 -10.33 6.14 0.19
C PHE A 260 -8.80 6.26 0.23
N ASN A 261 -8.21 5.94 1.31
CA ASN A 261 -6.83 5.77 1.75
C ASN A 261 -6.41 6.71 2.90
N GLY A 262 -6.98 7.91 3.04
CA GLY A 262 -6.59 8.90 4.05
C GLY A 262 -5.25 9.57 3.73
N VAL A 263 -5.01 9.94 2.46
CA VAL A 263 -3.72 10.53 2.05
C VAL A 263 -3.58 11.98 2.54
N ASP A 264 -2.36 12.40 2.91
CA ASP A 264 -2.04 13.71 3.48
C ASP A 264 -2.42 14.90 2.57
N LEU A 265 -2.55 14.64 1.27
CA LEU A 265 -3.06 15.64 0.31
C LEU A 265 -4.38 16.27 0.75
N LEU A 266 -5.22 15.51 1.46
CA LEU A 266 -6.56 15.95 1.86
C LEU A 266 -6.53 17.12 2.85
N ASP A 267 -5.48 17.25 3.65
CA ASP A 267 -5.31 18.33 4.61
C ASP A 267 -5.05 19.68 3.93
N GLY A 268 -4.59 19.68 2.69
CA GLY A 268 -4.37 20.87 1.88
C GLY A 268 -5.57 21.35 1.06
N LEU A 269 -6.70 20.63 1.11
CA LEU A 269 -7.90 20.98 0.35
C LEU A 269 -8.71 22.10 1.03
N PRO A 270 -9.44 22.94 0.28
CA PRO A 270 -10.34 23.96 0.84
C PRO A 270 -11.43 23.42 1.77
N ARG A 271 -11.81 22.16 1.57
CA ARG A 271 -12.66 21.34 2.46
C ARG A 271 -12.02 19.96 2.55
N ARG A 272 -11.99 19.37 3.74
CA ARG A 272 -11.46 18.01 3.91
C ARG A 272 -12.42 16.99 3.29
N LEU A 273 -11.92 16.25 2.31
CA LEU A 273 -12.67 15.15 1.71
C LEU A 273 -12.86 14.03 2.74
N ALA A 274 -14.07 13.53 2.87
CA ALA A 274 -14.31 12.32 3.64
C ALA A 274 -13.52 11.14 3.05
N THR A 275 -12.92 10.34 3.91
CA THR A 275 -12.10 9.21 3.47
C THR A 275 -12.07 8.10 4.51
N MET A 276 -11.66 6.91 4.09
CA MET A 276 -11.34 5.81 4.99
C MET A 276 -9.82 5.69 5.08
N ASP A 277 -9.23 5.94 6.25
CA ASP A 277 -7.80 5.73 6.47
C ASP A 277 -7.49 4.22 6.41
N SER A 278 -6.59 3.85 5.52
CA SER A 278 -6.22 2.45 5.24
C SER A 278 -5.02 1.96 6.06
N CYS A 279 -4.62 2.65 7.12
CA CYS A 279 -3.55 2.26 8.06
C CYS A 279 -2.18 2.03 7.37
N ARG A 280 -1.86 2.75 6.31
CA ARG A 280 -0.72 2.51 5.42
C ARG A 280 0.62 2.37 6.14
N ARG A 281 0.96 3.33 7.01
CA ARG A 281 2.22 3.33 7.77
C ARG A 281 2.32 2.14 8.72
N GLU A 282 1.23 1.82 9.42
CA GLU A 282 1.18 0.67 10.33
C GLU A 282 1.25 -0.67 9.58
N ILE A 283 0.66 -0.77 8.39
CA ILE A 283 0.84 -1.93 7.50
C ILE A 283 2.32 -2.14 7.20
N GLY A 284 3.02 -1.07 6.79
CA GLY A 284 4.47 -1.12 6.51
C GLY A 284 5.28 -1.56 7.73
N ARG A 285 5.04 -0.97 8.89
CA ARG A 285 5.72 -1.31 10.15
C ARG A 285 5.53 -2.79 10.52
N ARG A 286 4.26 -3.27 10.52
CA ARG A 286 3.96 -4.67 10.87
C ARG A 286 4.59 -5.66 9.90
N ALA A 287 4.53 -5.38 8.60
CA ALA A 287 5.15 -6.24 7.61
C ALA A 287 6.68 -6.33 7.80
N ALA A 288 7.32 -5.19 8.02
CA ALA A 288 8.76 -5.14 8.29
C ALA A 288 9.15 -5.86 9.58
N ALA A 289 8.35 -5.74 10.65
CA ALA A 289 8.57 -6.44 11.91
C ALA A 289 8.52 -7.97 11.73
N ILE A 290 7.58 -8.49 10.94
CA ILE A 290 7.50 -9.92 10.62
C ILE A 290 8.76 -10.36 9.88
N VAL A 291 9.16 -9.65 8.83
CA VAL A 291 10.37 -9.96 8.04
C VAL A 291 11.63 -9.90 8.90
N ALA A 292 11.70 -8.96 9.82
CA ALA A 292 12.84 -8.80 10.75
C ALA A 292 12.86 -9.83 11.91
N GLY A 293 11.85 -10.71 12.01
CA GLY A 293 11.70 -11.65 13.12
C GLY A 293 11.37 -10.98 14.45
N ARG A 294 10.73 -9.80 14.40
CA ARG A 294 10.32 -8.98 15.56
C ARG A 294 8.80 -8.97 15.76
N SER A 295 8.09 -9.91 15.14
CA SER A 295 6.63 -9.97 15.31
C SER A 295 6.24 -10.14 16.76
N PRO A 296 5.23 -9.39 17.26
CA PRO A 296 4.71 -9.53 18.62
C PRO A 296 4.17 -10.91 18.94
N THR A 297 3.76 -11.68 17.93
CA THR A 297 3.23 -13.05 18.11
C THR A 297 4.35 -14.08 18.31
N GLY A 298 5.59 -13.74 17.93
CA GLY A 298 6.73 -14.65 17.95
C GLY A 298 6.64 -15.80 16.95
N LEU A 299 5.62 -15.81 16.09
CA LEU A 299 5.48 -16.81 15.04
C LEU A 299 6.48 -16.54 13.89
N VAL A 300 6.96 -17.61 13.31
CA VAL A 300 7.80 -17.54 12.09
C VAL A 300 6.91 -18.00 10.93
N GLY A 301 6.30 -17.03 10.24
CA GLY A 301 5.37 -17.28 9.15
C GLY A 301 3.92 -17.60 9.57
N GLY A 302 3.02 -17.55 8.62
CA GLY A 302 1.60 -17.86 8.81
C GLY A 302 0.80 -16.79 9.57
N GLU A 303 1.34 -15.58 9.74
CA GLU A 303 0.63 -14.51 10.45
C GLU A 303 -0.38 -13.80 9.55
N ARG A 304 -1.59 -13.61 10.07
CA ARG A 304 -2.59 -12.75 9.45
C ARG A 304 -2.88 -11.58 10.40
N VAL A 305 -2.43 -10.39 10.01
CA VAL A 305 -2.62 -9.17 10.78
C VAL A 305 -3.64 -8.29 10.08
N GLU A 306 -4.86 -8.27 10.58
CA GLU A 306 -5.92 -7.41 10.08
C GLU A 306 -5.99 -6.12 10.89
N LEU A 307 -5.78 -4.99 10.22
CA LEU A 307 -5.95 -3.66 10.79
C LEU A 307 -7.36 -3.14 10.49
N THR A 308 -7.86 -2.27 11.36
CA THR A 308 -9.19 -1.68 11.19
C THR A 308 -9.07 -0.29 10.57
N PRO A 309 -9.57 -0.10 9.33
CA PRO A 309 -9.63 1.22 8.73
C PRO A 309 -10.60 2.12 9.50
N THR A 310 -10.31 3.41 9.56
CA THR A 310 -11.15 4.39 10.26
C THR A 310 -11.72 5.41 9.30
N LEU A 311 -13.02 5.71 9.43
CA LEU A 311 -13.66 6.75 8.66
C LEU A 311 -13.32 8.12 9.25
N ASP A 312 -12.70 8.98 8.43
CA ASP A 312 -12.69 10.43 8.65
C ASP A 312 -13.83 11.05 7.82
N PRO A 313 -14.88 11.58 8.45
CA PRO A 313 -16.01 12.16 7.72
C PRO A 313 -15.65 13.48 7.01
N GLY A 314 -14.52 14.09 7.34
CA GLY A 314 -14.11 15.38 6.78
C GLY A 314 -15.23 16.43 6.86
N ASP A 315 -15.32 17.23 5.79
CA ASP A 315 -16.33 18.28 5.63
C ASP A 315 -17.30 17.96 4.46
N THR A 316 -17.21 16.76 3.86
CA THR A 316 -17.90 16.41 2.62
C THR A 316 -18.98 15.35 2.78
N ILE A 317 -19.27 14.92 4.01
CA ILE A 317 -20.44 14.11 4.38
C ILE A 317 -21.30 14.94 5.33
N ARG A 318 -22.65 14.87 5.18
CA ARG A 318 -23.57 15.51 6.11
C ARG A 318 -23.37 14.98 7.53
N ALA A 319 -23.43 15.87 8.51
CA ALA A 319 -23.45 15.45 9.91
C ALA A 319 -24.71 14.61 10.20
N VAL A 320 -24.53 13.55 11.00
CA VAL A 320 -25.61 12.65 11.44
C VAL A 320 -26.19 13.15 12.76
#